data_b96ed131a6d66a1721a437814c6a2830
#
_entry.id   b96ed131a6d66a1721a437814c6a2830
#
_cell.length_a   1.000
_cell.length_b   1.000
_cell.length_c   1.000
_cell.angle_alpha   90.00
_cell.angle_beta   90.00
_cell.angle_gamma   90.00
#
_symmetry.space_group_name_H-M   'P 1'
#
loop_
_entity.id
_entity.type
_entity.pdbx_description
1 polymer ?
#
loop_
_entity_poly.entity_id
_entity_poly.type
_entity_poly.pdbx_seq_one_letter_code
_entity_poly.pdbx_strand_id
1 'polypeptide(L)'
;SREIIVQIFVLLCIGTADVVSAQGLEGQRTLFNWSGSDAVGGPASMDEPLIGDRPDFTESSTTVGLGVKQVEMGYTYTFDNDGTTQTKSHSYPEMLWRVGIYADWLELRIAYNFGDVFGATESTEPRTTTSGGEDLYLGFKIALTPQDGILPETALVLQTTVASGDDVFSAGSALPGFNYIYSWALDNDWSLAGQTQWNRAMDAETTRPYSEFSQSLAIGKSFSEKLGGYYEWFCLIPDGADSAPVEHYMDGGFTYLLHNNLQLDVRAGFGLNEESADYFAGTGLIFRY
;
A
#
# COMPACT_ATOMS: atom_id res chain seq x y z
N SER A 1 21.11 -12.31 -17.41
CA SER A 1 19.74 -12.40 -17.07
C SER A 1 18.99 -11.08 -16.93
N ARG A 2 19.67 -9.92 -17.00
CA ARG A 2 19.01 -8.60 -17.05
C ARG A 2 18.17 -8.37 -18.32
N GLU A 3 18.50 -9.02 -19.41
CA GLU A 3 17.79 -8.88 -20.69
C GLU A 3 16.40 -9.53 -20.73
N ILE A 4 16.15 -10.54 -19.91
CA ILE A 4 14.86 -11.24 -19.89
C ILE A 4 13.79 -10.41 -19.17
N ILE A 5 14.17 -9.67 -18.14
CA ILE A 5 13.24 -8.82 -17.37
C ILE A 5 12.79 -7.62 -18.21
N VAL A 6 13.69 -7.03 -18.99
CA VAL A 6 13.39 -5.91 -19.90
C VAL A 6 12.46 -6.36 -21.04
N GLN A 7 12.60 -7.58 -21.54
CA GLN A 7 11.72 -8.10 -22.61
C GLN A 7 10.31 -8.41 -22.12
N ILE A 8 10.14 -8.85 -20.87
CA ILE A 8 8.80 -9.06 -20.28
C ILE A 8 8.09 -7.71 -20.08
N PHE A 9 8.81 -6.66 -19.73
CA PHE A 9 8.26 -5.32 -19.54
C PHE A 9 7.79 -4.69 -20.88
N VAL A 10 8.49 -4.94 -21.99
CA VAL A 10 8.13 -4.42 -23.31
C VAL A 10 6.94 -5.17 -23.92
N LEU A 11 6.78 -6.48 -23.64
CA LEU A 11 5.65 -7.26 -24.15
C LEU A 11 4.33 -6.96 -23.45
N LEU A 12 4.32 -6.53 -22.18
CA LEU A 12 3.12 -6.13 -21.45
C LEU A 12 2.55 -4.77 -21.89
N CYS A 13 3.35 -3.94 -22.54
CA CYS A 13 2.92 -2.61 -23.00
C CYS A 13 2.35 -2.56 -24.43
N ILE A 14 2.48 -3.62 -25.24
CA ILE A 14 2.16 -3.60 -26.69
C ILE A 14 1.01 -4.55 -27.07
N GLY A 15 0.54 -5.38 -26.17
CA GLY A 15 -0.58 -6.28 -26.46
C GLY A 15 -1.93 -5.58 -26.28
N THR A 16 -2.53 -5.06 -27.39
CA THR A 16 -3.99 -5.00 -27.50
C THR A 16 -4.48 -6.43 -27.62
N ALA A 17 -4.58 -7.13 -26.48
CA ALA A 17 -5.28 -8.40 -26.46
C ALA A 17 -6.75 -8.10 -26.73
N ASP A 18 -7.25 -8.55 -27.86
CA ASP A 18 -8.70 -8.68 -28.07
C ASP A 18 -9.22 -9.54 -26.91
N VAL A 19 -9.90 -8.87 -25.97
CA VAL A 19 -10.51 -9.51 -24.83
C VAL A 19 -11.60 -10.44 -25.39
N VAL A 20 -11.35 -11.73 -25.35
CA VAL A 20 -12.41 -12.73 -25.52
C VAL A 20 -13.43 -12.47 -24.41
N SER A 21 -14.52 -11.83 -24.77
CA SER A 21 -15.66 -11.56 -23.90
C SER A 21 -16.15 -12.87 -23.30
N ALA A 22 -15.83 -13.11 -22.04
CA ALA A 22 -16.50 -14.11 -21.24
C ALA A 22 -17.89 -13.56 -20.95
N GLN A 23 -18.85 -13.88 -21.81
CA GLN A 23 -20.27 -13.55 -21.60
C GLN A 23 -20.72 -14.18 -20.27
N GLY A 24 -20.80 -13.36 -19.22
CA GLY A 24 -21.22 -13.77 -17.87
C GLY A 24 -20.62 -12.94 -16.73
N LEU A 25 -19.58 -12.14 -16.98
CA LEU A 25 -18.93 -11.31 -15.97
C LEU A 25 -19.12 -9.80 -16.22
N GLU A 26 -19.86 -9.40 -17.26
CA GLU A 26 -20.18 -8.00 -17.52
C GLU A 26 -21.07 -7.44 -16.41
N GLY A 27 -20.57 -6.39 -15.74
CA GLY A 27 -21.26 -5.68 -14.66
C GLY A 27 -20.99 -6.22 -13.25
N GLN A 28 -20.12 -7.22 -13.08
CA GLN A 28 -19.74 -7.72 -11.77
C GLN A 28 -18.58 -6.87 -11.21
N ARG A 29 -18.86 -6.05 -10.21
CA ARG A 29 -17.91 -5.09 -9.60
C ARG A 29 -17.00 -5.74 -8.54
N THR A 30 -17.42 -6.91 -8.01
CA THR A 30 -16.68 -7.73 -7.04
C THR A 30 -16.75 -9.20 -7.46
N LEU A 31 -15.78 -10.02 -7.04
CA LEU A 31 -15.68 -11.43 -7.43
C LEU A 31 -16.87 -12.25 -6.92
N PHE A 32 -17.37 -11.93 -5.72
CA PHE A 32 -18.53 -12.54 -5.10
C PHE A 32 -19.57 -11.47 -4.76
N ASN A 33 -20.85 -11.84 -4.76
CA ASN A 33 -21.94 -11.00 -4.30
C ASN A 33 -22.70 -11.71 -3.18
N TRP A 34 -23.17 -10.94 -2.21
CA TRP A 34 -24.13 -11.47 -1.23
C TRP A 34 -25.46 -11.73 -1.92
N SER A 35 -26.03 -12.91 -1.73
CA SER A 35 -27.32 -13.26 -2.35
C SER A 35 -28.44 -12.40 -1.78
N GLY A 36 -29.18 -11.69 -2.66
CA GLY A 36 -30.38 -10.95 -2.32
C GLY A 36 -30.13 -9.52 -1.79
N SER A 37 -28.96 -8.96 -1.99
CA SER A 37 -28.61 -7.63 -1.50
C SER A 37 -28.61 -6.55 -2.58
N ASP A 38 -28.93 -5.31 -2.18
CA ASP A 38 -28.67 -4.08 -2.91
C ASP A 38 -27.25 -3.60 -2.54
N ALA A 39 -26.27 -4.48 -2.71
CA ALA A 39 -24.91 -4.28 -2.24
C ALA A 39 -24.23 -3.06 -2.88
N VAL A 40 -23.57 -2.26 -2.07
CA VAL A 40 -22.80 -1.06 -2.47
C VAL A 40 -21.31 -1.38 -2.41
N GLY A 41 -20.56 -1.00 -3.42
CA GLY A 41 -19.11 -1.19 -3.47
C GLY A 41 -18.56 -1.38 -4.87
N GLY A 42 -17.27 -1.65 -4.95
CA GLY A 42 -16.51 -1.79 -6.19
C GLY A 42 -15.95 -0.45 -6.70
N PRO A 43 -15.27 -0.46 -7.86
CA PRO A 43 -14.50 0.68 -8.33
C PRO A 43 -15.36 1.92 -8.59
N ALA A 44 -14.81 3.09 -8.28
CA ALA A 44 -15.40 4.36 -8.63
C ALA A 44 -15.35 4.58 -10.15
N SER A 45 -16.45 5.11 -10.74
CA SER A 45 -16.46 5.54 -12.13
C SER A 45 -15.54 6.75 -12.35
N MET A 46 -15.19 7.06 -13.60
CA MET A 46 -14.32 8.21 -13.92
C MET A 46 -14.95 9.56 -13.55
N ASP A 47 -16.27 9.62 -13.41
CA ASP A 47 -17.02 10.82 -13.01
C ASP A 47 -17.14 10.95 -11.47
N GLU A 48 -16.79 9.92 -10.72
CA GLU A 48 -16.76 9.91 -9.26
C GLU A 48 -15.34 10.20 -8.74
N PRO A 49 -15.16 10.68 -7.50
CA PRO A 49 -13.85 10.80 -6.86
C PRO A 49 -13.05 9.50 -6.91
N LEU A 50 -11.75 9.61 -7.23
CA LEU A 50 -10.85 8.46 -7.16
C LEU A 50 -10.75 7.93 -5.72
N ILE A 51 -10.40 6.65 -5.59
CA ILE A 51 -10.12 6.00 -4.31
C ILE A 51 -8.66 5.53 -4.35
N GLY A 52 -7.84 6.06 -3.43
CA GLY A 52 -6.43 5.73 -3.29
C GLY A 52 -6.17 4.68 -2.22
N ASP A 53 -4.96 4.12 -2.24
CA ASP A 53 -4.40 3.32 -1.16
C ASP A 53 -3.55 4.18 -0.21
N ARG A 54 -3.28 5.44 -0.59
CA ARG A 54 -2.63 6.46 0.22
C ARG A 54 -3.66 7.35 0.92
N PRO A 55 -3.32 8.01 2.05
CA PRO A 55 -1.99 8.08 2.72
C PRO A 55 -1.78 7.09 3.86
N ASP A 56 -2.81 6.38 4.33
CA ASP A 56 -2.80 5.49 5.47
C ASP A 56 -2.02 4.18 5.20
N PHE A 57 -1.75 3.41 6.25
CA PHE A 57 -1.19 2.06 6.14
C PHE A 57 -2.25 1.07 5.65
N THR A 58 -3.52 1.28 6.04
CA THR A 58 -4.66 0.48 5.58
C THR A 58 -4.96 0.78 4.11
N GLU A 59 -4.78 -0.19 3.23
CA GLU A 59 -5.16 -0.04 1.83
C GLU A 59 -6.68 -0.02 1.65
N SER A 60 -7.16 0.58 0.56
CA SER A 60 -8.57 0.52 0.18
C SER A 60 -9.01 -0.89 -0.20
N SER A 61 -10.25 -1.25 0.09
CA SER A 61 -10.86 -2.52 -0.34
C SER A 61 -11.28 -2.52 -1.81
N THR A 62 -11.20 -1.36 -2.49
CA THR A 62 -11.63 -1.22 -3.87
C THR A 62 -10.49 -1.35 -4.87
N THR A 63 -10.79 -1.86 -6.06
CA THR A 63 -9.93 -1.84 -7.25
C THR A 63 -10.17 -0.55 -8.04
N VAL A 64 -9.31 -0.27 -9.03
CA VAL A 64 -9.49 0.92 -9.89
C VAL A 64 -10.53 0.72 -11.00
N GLY A 65 -10.96 -0.52 -11.26
CA GLY A 65 -11.90 -0.86 -12.34
C GLY A 65 -11.23 -1.16 -13.68
N LEU A 66 -11.93 -1.90 -14.52
CA LEU A 66 -11.42 -2.40 -15.80
C LEU A 66 -10.96 -1.25 -16.72
N GLY A 67 -9.74 -1.35 -17.23
CA GLY A 67 -9.14 -0.40 -18.17
C GLY A 67 -8.66 0.91 -17.54
N VAL A 68 -8.96 1.16 -16.27
CA VAL A 68 -8.51 2.35 -15.54
C VAL A 68 -7.06 2.16 -15.09
N LYS A 69 -6.30 3.25 -15.15
CA LYS A 69 -4.93 3.33 -14.64
C LYS A 69 -4.85 4.43 -13.59
N GLN A 70 -4.23 4.12 -12.47
CA GLN A 70 -3.99 5.05 -11.37
C GLN A 70 -2.53 4.98 -10.95
N VAL A 71 -1.93 6.12 -10.71
CA VAL A 71 -0.56 6.25 -10.20
C VAL A 71 -0.63 6.98 -8.88
N GLU A 72 -0.06 6.38 -7.88
CA GLU A 72 0.13 6.96 -6.55
C GLU A 72 1.62 7.20 -6.34
N MET A 73 1.97 8.36 -5.82
CA MET A 73 3.37 8.73 -5.54
C MET A 73 3.43 9.45 -4.22
N GLY A 74 4.55 9.33 -3.53
CA GLY A 74 4.71 9.99 -2.26
C GLY A 74 6.14 10.16 -1.82
N TYR A 75 6.25 10.81 -0.70
CA TYR A 75 7.46 11.01 0.06
C TYR A 75 7.15 10.83 1.53
N THR A 76 8.00 10.08 2.24
CA THR A 76 7.94 9.94 3.70
C THR A 76 9.32 10.24 4.30
N TYR A 77 9.32 11.03 5.34
CA TYR A 77 10.44 11.24 6.24
C TYR A 77 10.17 10.49 7.54
N THR A 78 11.15 9.70 8.01
CA THR A 78 11.09 9.00 9.30
C THR A 78 12.28 9.40 10.16
N PHE A 79 12.04 9.60 11.44
CA PHE A 79 13.04 9.87 12.45
C PHE A 79 12.95 8.86 13.58
N ASP A 80 14.11 8.38 14.00
CA ASP A 80 14.23 7.44 15.11
C ASP A 80 15.47 7.77 15.94
N ASN A 81 15.35 7.71 17.28
CA ASN A 81 16.42 7.94 18.21
C ASN A 81 16.34 6.93 19.37
N ASP A 82 17.13 5.86 19.30
CA ASP A 82 17.19 4.82 20.31
C ASP A 82 18.02 5.20 21.55
N GLY A 83 18.40 6.47 21.69
CA GLY A 83 19.24 7.01 22.77
C GLY A 83 20.74 6.82 22.55
N THR A 84 21.15 6.04 21.54
CA THR A 84 22.56 5.86 21.15
C THR A 84 22.80 6.25 19.70
N THR A 85 21.82 6.00 18.84
CA THR A 85 21.88 6.27 17.41
C THR A 85 20.68 7.09 16.99
N GLN A 86 20.90 8.09 16.18
CA GLN A 86 19.84 8.80 15.47
C GLN A 86 19.79 8.36 14.03
N THR A 87 18.64 7.91 13.59
CA THR A 87 18.39 7.51 12.21
C THR A 87 17.37 8.44 11.56
N LYS A 88 17.65 8.88 10.35
CA LYS A 88 16.75 9.65 9.50
C LYS A 88 16.60 8.93 8.18
N SER A 89 15.40 8.60 7.81
CA SER A 89 15.13 7.92 6.56
C SER A 89 14.24 8.77 5.66
N HIS A 90 14.49 8.70 4.38
CA HIS A 90 13.67 9.31 3.35
C HIS A 90 13.26 8.23 2.36
N SER A 91 11.99 8.15 2.05
CA SER A 91 11.40 7.21 1.12
C SER A 91 10.72 7.98 0.00
N TYR A 92 11.08 7.70 -1.25
CA TYR A 92 10.53 8.36 -2.43
C TYR A 92 10.86 7.59 -3.73
N PRO A 93 10.09 7.69 -4.81
CA PRO A 93 8.81 8.43 -4.91
C PRO A 93 7.61 7.64 -4.38
N GLU A 94 7.79 6.53 -3.64
CA GLU A 94 6.75 5.63 -3.15
C GLU A 94 5.71 5.32 -4.24
N MET A 95 6.22 5.02 -5.44
CA MET A 95 5.38 4.90 -6.62
C MET A 95 4.64 3.58 -6.63
N LEU A 96 3.33 3.64 -6.79
CA LEU A 96 2.45 2.50 -7.02
C LEU A 96 1.62 2.74 -8.28
N TRP A 97 1.75 1.85 -9.24
CA TRP A 97 0.88 1.77 -10.41
C TRP A 97 -0.19 0.73 -10.17
N ARG A 98 -1.44 1.13 -10.33
CA ARG A 98 -2.65 0.32 -10.24
C ARG A 98 -3.32 0.31 -11.60
N VAL A 99 -3.55 -0.87 -12.15
CA VAL A 99 -4.14 -1.04 -13.50
C VAL A 99 -5.25 -2.07 -13.43
N GLY A 100 -6.48 -1.66 -13.73
CA GLY A 100 -7.62 -2.58 -13.82
C GLY A 100 -7.50 -3.44 -15.07
N ILE A 101 -7.47 -4.75 -14.86
CA ILE A 101 -7.28 -5.75 -15.92
C ILE A 101 -8.38 -6.79 -15.87
N TYR A 102 -8.76 -7.32 -17.03
CA TYR A 102 -9.70 -8.43 -17.19
C TYR A 102 -11.14 -8.14 -16.71
N ALA A 103 -11.36 -7.63 -15.49
CA ALA A 103 -12.67 -7.31 -14.91
C ALA A 103 -12.54 -6.20 -13.86
N ASP A 104 -13.67 -5.59 -13.48
CA ASP A 104 -13.68 -4.51 -12.48
C ASP A 104 -13.09 -4.94 -11.13
N TRP A 105 -13.22 -6.18 -10.78
CA TRP A 105 -12.74 -6.75 -9.51
C TRP A 105 -11.26 -7.16 -9.50
N LEU A 106 -10.50 -7.00 -10.61
CA LEU A 106 -9.09 -7.43 -10.70
C LEU A 106 -8.17 -6.28 -11.10
N GLU A 107 -7.19 -6.01 -10.28
CA GLU A 107 -6.19 -4.95 -10.45
C GLU A 107 -4.77 -5.53 -10.43
N LEU A 108 -3.95 -5.17 -11.40
CA LEU A 108 -2.50 -5.37 -11.38
C LEU A 108 -1.84 -4.21 -10.63
N ARG A 109 -0.85 -4.51 -9.80
CA ARG A 109 -0.09 -3.58 -8.97
C ARG A 109 1.39 -3.72 -9.22
N ILE A 110 2.05 -2.59 -9.46
CA ILE A 110 3.51 -2.53 -9.63
C ILE A 110 4.00 -1.33 -8.81
N ALA A 111 4.92 -1.55 -7.88
CA ALA A 111 5.46 -0.45 -7.09
C ALA A 111 7.00 -0.45 -7.12
N TYR A 112 7.53 0.76 -6.98
CA TYR A 112 8.95 1.01 -6.88
C TYR A 112 9.24 2.16 -5.93
N ASN A 113 10.30 2.00 -5.16
CA ASN A 113 10.74 3.00 -4.19
C ASN A 113 12.26 3.18 -4.22
N PHE A 114 12.70 4.27 -3.63
CA PHE A 114 14.09 4.62 -3.41
C PHE A 114 14.25 5.12 -1.97
N GLY A 115 15.25 4.62 -1.27
CA GLY A 115 15.51 4.98 0.13
C GLY A 115 16.83 5.73 0.31
N ASP A 116 16.82 6.72 1.18
CA ASP A 116 18.00 7.35 1.74
C ASP A 116 17.96 7.21 3.26
N VAL A 117 18.99 6.61 3.84
CA VAL A 117 19.12 6.42 5.30
C VAL A 117 20.37 7.13 5.80
N PHE A 118 20.20 7.99 6.78
CA PHE A 118 21.28 8.74 7.46
C PHE A 118 21.35 8.30 8.91
N GLY A 119 22.43 7.62 9.27
CA GLY A 119 22.70 7.22 10.65
C GLY A 119 23.76 8.13 11.28
N ALA A 120 23.57 8.54 12.53
CA ALA A 120 24.57 9.23 13.34
C ALA A 120 24.57 8.67 14.75
N THR A 121 25.72 8.18 15.22
CA THR A 121 25.93 7.75 16.61
C THR A 121 26.42 8.93 17.43
N GLU A 122 25.84 9.20 18.62
CA GLU A 122 26.14 10.39 19.42
C GLU A 122 27.61 10.50 19.86
N SER A 123 28.36 9.41 19.88
CA SER A 123 29.69 9.35 20.50
C SER A 123 30.87 9.45 19.56
N THR A 124 30.70 9.25 18.23
CA THR A 124 31.83 9.30 17.28
C THR A 124 31.38 9.52 15.85
N GLU A 125 31.91 10.53 15.18
CA GLU A 125 31.94 10.55 13.72
C GLU A 125 32.48 9.19 13.19
N PRO A 126 31.91 8.60 12.10
CA PRO A 126 31.30 9.31 10.97
C PRO A 126 29.80 9.04 10.83
N ARG A 127 29.09 10.03 10.28
CA ARG A 127 27.74 9.87 9.74
C ARG A 127 27.79 8.89 8.59
N THR A 128 26.98 7.86 8.63
CA THR A 128 26.80 6.95 7.51
C THR A 128 25.60 7.41 6.67
N THR A 129 25.76 7.41 5.37
CA THR A 129 24.66 7.67 4.44
C THR A 129 24.59 6.49 3.49
N THR A 130 23.40 5.92 3.36
CA THR A 130 23.14 4.82 2.44
C THR A 130 21.94 5.19 1.57
N SER A 131 22.09 5.07 0.26
CA SER A 131 21.04 5.42 -0.71
C SER A 131 20.93 4.32 -1.75
N GLY A 132 19.72 4.02 -2.22
CA GLY A 132 19.53 3.04 -3.27
C GLY A 132 18.07 2.77 -3.58
N GLY A 133 17.84 2.08 -4.70
CA GLY A 133 16.54 1.57 -5.10
C GLY A 133 16.18 0.31 -4.33
N GLU A 134 14.92 0.23 -3.91
CA GLU A 134 14.36 -0.95 -3.26
C GLU A 134 13.97 -2.03 -4.27
N ASP A 135 13.63 -3.21 -3.79
CA ASP A 135 13.13 -4.31 -4.60
C ASP A 135 11.78 -3.95 -5.25
N LEU A 136 11.62 -4.32 -6.53
CA LEU A 136 10.38 -4.11 -7.26
C LEU A 136 9.24 -4.92 -6.61
N TYR A 137 8.14 -4.26 -6.30
CA TYR A 137 6.92 -4.88 -5.84
C TYR A 137 6.00 -5.22 -7.01
N LEU A 138 5.44 -6.43 -7.00
CA LEU A 138 4.42 -6.90 -7.93
C LEU A 138 3.26 -7.49 -7.14
N GLY A 139 2.03 -7.21 -7.57
CA GLY A 139 0.84 -7.74 -6.89
C GLY A 139 -0.41 -7.71 -7.75
N PHE A 140 -1.44 -8.38 -7.22
CA PHE A 140 -2.79 -8.34 -7.73
C PHE A 140 -3.73 -8.03 -6.56
N LYS A 141 -4.64 -7.07 -6.74
CA LYS A 141 -5.74 -6.83 -5.82
C LYS A 141 -7.02 -7.41 -6.43
N ILE A 142 -7.75 -8.15 -5.63
CA ILE A 142 -9.01 -8.81 -5.99
C ILE A 142 -10.08 -8.26 -5.06
N ALA A 143 -11.03 -7.47 -5.58
CA ALA A 143 -12.21 -7.07 -4.83
C ALA A 143 -13.12 -8.31 -4.65
N LEU A 144 -13.25 -8.78 -3.40
CA LEU A 144 -13.94 -10.04 -3.11
C LEU A 144 -15.43 -9.87 -2.96
N THR A 145 -15.87 -9.00 -2.05
CA THR A 145 -17.28 -8.82 -1.71
C THR A 145 -17.62 -7.34 -1.58
N PRO A 146 -18.82 -6.90 -1.99
CA PRO A 146 -19.32 -5.57 -1.65
C PRO A 146 -19.75 -5.51 -0.18
N GLN A 147 -19.96 -4.31 0.36
CA GLN A 147 -20.61 -4.14 1.66
C GLN A 147 -22.09 -4.46 1.58
N ASP A 148 -22.62 -5.21 2.57
CA ASP A 148 -24.05 -5.46 2.76
C ASP A 148 -24.41 -5.39 4.25
N GLY A 149 -24.94 -4.26 4.69
CA GLY A 149 -25.22 -4.01 6.10
C GLY A 149 -23.99 -4.11 6.98
N ILE A 150 -23.95 -5.11 7.86
CA ILE A 150 -22.80 -5.36 8.75
C ILE A 150 -21.67 -6.13 8.06
N LEU A 151 -21.92 -6.76 6.92
CA LEU A 151 -20.90 -7.47 6.15
C LEU A 151 -20.01 -6.46 5.43
N PRO A 152 -18.68 -6.52 5.60
CA PRO A 152 -17.79 -5.54 5.01
C PRO A 152 -17.64 -5.67 3.49
N GLU A 153 -17.27 -4.58 2.85
CA GLU A 153 -16.56 -4.68 1.58
C GLU A 153 -15.18 -5.27 1.83
N THR A 154 -14.76 -6.25 1.01
CA THR A 154 -13.48 -6.94 1.23
C THR A 154 -12.66 -7.05 -0.04
N ALA A 155 -11.33 -7.06 0.14
CA ALA A 155 -10.38 -7.36 -0.93
C ALA A 155 -9.24 -8.22 -0.43
N LEU A 156 -8.57 -8.88 -1.37
CA LEU A 156 -7.36 -9.64 -1.15
C LEU A 156 -6.26 -9.13 -2.08
N VAL A 157 -5.12 -8.75 -1.53
CA VAL A 157 -3.90 -8.50 -2.30
C VAL A 157 -3.00 -9.73 -2.19
N LEU A 158 -2.58 -10.25 -3.33
CA LEU A 158 -1.50 -11.24 -3.45
C LEU A 158 -0.28 -10.51 -3.97
N GLN A 159 0.84 -10.61 -3.30
CA GLN A 159 1.99 -9.77 -3.58
C GLN A 159 3.34 -10.49 -3.43
N THR A 160 4.37 -9.91 -4.04
CA THR A 160 5.75 -10.31 -3.83
C THR A 160 6.69 -9.15 -4.16
N THR A 161 7.80 -9.04 -3.46
CA THR A 161 8.94 -8.27 -3.93
C THR A 161 9.87 -9.17 -4.73
N VAL A 162 10.58 -8.59 -5.70
CA VAL A 162 11.52 -9.30 -6.57
C VAL A 162 12.89 -8.66 -6.40
N ALA A 163 13.90 -9.45 -6.05
CA ALA A 163 15.26 -8.99 -5.84
C ALA A 163 15.82 -8.25 -7.07
N SER A 164 15.67 -6.95 -7.10
CA SER A 164 16.04 -6.05 -8.21
C SER A 164 16.60 -4.72 -7.72
N GLY A 165 16.54 -4.46 -6.42
CA GLY A 165 17.08 -3.27 -5.78
C GLY A 165 18.60 -3.28 -5.66
N ASP A 166 19.13 -2.21 -5.11
CA ASP A 166 20.56 -2.11 -4.79
C ASP A 166 20.90 -3.01 -3.59
N ASP A 167 22.14 -3.52 -3.54
CA ASP A 167 22.54 -4.57 -2.58
C ASP A 167 22.16 -4.30 -1.12
N VAL A 168 22.12 -3.02 -0.70
CA VAL A 168 21.80 -2.62 0.67
C VAL A 168 20.28 -2.54 0.92
N PHE A 169 19.49 -2.36 -0.13
CA PHE A 169 18.03 -2.23 -0.07
C PHE A 169 17.29 -3.45 -0.65
N SER A 170 18.03 -4.44 -1.13
CA SER A 170 17.46 -5.67 -1.67
C SER A 170 17.51 -6.80 -0.66
N ALA A 171 16.41 -7.52 -0.53
CA ALA A 171 16.37 -8.77 0.23
C ALA A 171 17.15 -9.93 -0.44
N GLY A 172 17.61 -9.74 -1.69
CA GLY A 172 18.32 -10.77 -2.46
C GLY A 172 17.48 -11.99 -2.85
N SER A 173 16.21 -11.99 -2.53
CA SER A 173 15.26 -13.07 -2.83
C SER A 173 13.84 -12.54 -3.02
N ALA A 174 12.98 -13.34 -3.66
CA ALA A 174 11.56 -13.00 -3.74
C ALA A 174 10.89 -13.22 -2.39
N LEU A 175 10.14 -12.22 -1.93
CA LEU A 175 9.43 -12.25 -0.65
C LEU A 175 7.92 -12.17 -0.89
N PRO A 176 7.21 -13.31 -0.89
CA PRO A 176 5.76 -13.35 -1.09
C PRO A 176 5.00 -12.86 0.14
N GLY A 177 3.79 -12.38 -0.10
CA GLY A 177 2.88 -11.97 0.94
C GLY A 177 1.44 -11.91 0.48
N PHE A 178 0.55 -11.67 1.40
CA PHE A 178 -0.86 -11.34 1.10
C PHE A 178 -1.38 -10.32 2.11
N ASN A 179 -2.38 -9.57 1.69
CA ASN A 179 -3.08 -8.60 2.52
C ASN A 179 -4.59 -8.79 2.36
N TYR A 180 -5.31 -9.10 3.44
CA TYR A 180 -6.76 -9.16 3.49
C TYR A 180 -7.30 -7.86 4.07
N ILE A 181 -8.06 -7.14 3.26
CA ILE A 181 -8.58 -5.80 3.54
C ILE A 181 -10.09 -5.90 3.74
N TYR A 182 -10.61 -5.13 4.70
CA TYR A 182 -12.03 -5.04 5.00
C TYR A 182 -12.41 -3.61 5.36
N SER A 183 -13.58 -3.16 4.88
CA SER A 183 -14.05 -1.80 5.14
C SER A 183 -15.56 -1.70 5.23
N TRP A 184 -16.01 -0.65 5.90
CA TRP A 184 -17.40 -0.25 6.01
C TRP A 184 -17.55 1.24 5.76
N ALA A 185 -18.45 1.59 4.84
CA ALA A 185 -19.04 2.92 4.81
C ALA A 185 -20.10 3.00 5.91
N LEU A 186 -20.00 4.00 6.77
CA LEU A 186 -20.90 4.23 7.90
C LEU A 186 -21.74 5.48 7.65
N ASP A 187 -22.76 5.67 8.49
CA ASP A 187 -23.61 6.85 8.43
C ASP A 187 -22.83 8.16 8.64
N ASN A 188 -23.34 9.25 8.09
CA ASN A 188 -22.78 10.59 8.22
C ASN A 188 -21.31 10.71 7.71
N ASP A 189 -20.99 10.09 6.59
CA ASP A 189 -19.69 10.17 5.92
C ASP A 189 -18.49 9.66 6.76
N TRP A 190 -18.74 8.80 7.73
CA TRP A 190 -17.73 8.05 8.42
C TRP A 190 -17.38 6.76 7.67
N SER A 191 -16.18 6.27 7.86
CA SER A 191 -15.75 4.95 7.40
C SER A 191 -14.94 4.26 8.48
N LEU A 192 -14.93 2.93 8.43
CA LEU A 192 -14.05 2.08 9.21
C LEU A 192 -13.37 1.12 8.26
N ALA A 193 -12.07 0.99 8.36
CA ALA A 193 -11.31 0.07 7.55
C ALA A 193 -10.23 -0.63 8.39
N GLY A 194 -9.77 -1.75 7.92
CA GLY A 194 -8.65 -2.45 8.52
C GLY A 194 -8.07 -3.48 7.57
N GLN A 195 -6.91 -3.99 7.90
CA GLN A 195 -6.27 -5.06 7.14
C GLN A 195 -5.52 -6.00 8.05
N THR A 196 -5.45 -7.26 7.61
CA THR A 196 -4.60 -8.30 8.18
C THR A 196 -3.65 -8.77 7.09
N GLN A 197 -2.36 -8.60 7.32
CA GLN A 197 -1.33 -8.87 6.33
C GLN A 197 -0.35 -9.92 6.84
N TRP A 198 0.16 -10.73 5.95
CA TRP A 198 1.30 -11.59 6.15
C TRP A 198 2.27 -11.42 5.00
N ASN A 199 3.54 -11.19 5.34
CA ASN A 199 4.63 -11.12 4.38
C ASN A 199 5.77 -12.04 4.80
N ARG A 200 6.50 -12.53 3.84
CA ARG A 200 7.85 -12.98 4.06
C ARG A 200 8.73 -11.74 4.11
N ALA A 201 9.59 -11.64 5.13
CA ALA A 201 10.54 -10.55 5.30
C ALA A 201 11.95 -11.12 5.52
N MET A 202 12.97 -10.28 5.45
CA MET A 202 14.36 -10.66 5.64
C MET A 202 14.92 -9.93 6.85
N ASP A 203 15.46 -10.67 7.80
CA ASP A 203 16.12 -10.12 8.99
C ASP A 203 17.40 -9.38 8.57
N ALA A 204 17.53 -8.14 8.99
CA ALA A 204 18.60 -7.25 8.54
C ALA A 204 19.99 -7.66 9.03
N GLU A 205 20.08 -8.30 10.20
CA GLU A 205 21.36 -8.70 10.78
C GLU A 205 21.79 -10.10 10.34
N THR A 206 20.85 -11.04 10.30
CA THR A 206 21.15 -12.44 10.06
C THR A 206 20.93 -12.89 8.62
N THR A 207 20.26 -12.05 7.81
CA THR A 207 19.84 -12.38 6.43
C THR A 207 19.00 -13.66 6.36
N ARG A 208 18.24 -13.97 7.41
CA ARG A 208 17.33 -15.10 7.48
C ARG A 208 15.90 -14.62 7.20
N PRO A 209 15.15 -15.37 6.40
CA PRO A 209 13.77 -15.01 6.15
C PRO A 209 12.90 -15.36 7.36
N TYR A 210 12.02 -14.42 7.76
CA TYR A 210 11.00 -14.59 8.80
C TYR A 210 9.59 -14.31 8.29
N SER A 211 8.58 -14.57 9.09
CA SER A 211 7.19 -14.18 8.81
C SER A 211 6.86 -12.89 9.53
N GLU A 212 6.37 -11.89 8.81
CA GLU A 212 5.87 -10.66 9.37
C GLU A 212 4.36 -10.61 9.25
N PHE A 213 3.68 -10.44 10.37
CA PHE A 213 2.25 -10.18 10.43
C PHE A 213 2.03 -8.70 10.69
N SER A 214 1.04 -8.12 10.02
CA SER A 214 0.63 -6.74 10.27
C SER A 214 -0.87 -6.68 10.46
N GLN A 215 -1.31 -5.79 11.34
CA GLN A 215 -2.70 -5.50 11.59
C GLN A 215 -2.89 -3.99 11.61
N SER A 216 -3.98 -3.50 11.02
CA SER A 216 -4.35 -2.10 11.15
C SER A 216 -5.84 -1.91 11.37
N LEU A 217 -6.18 -0.72 11.85
CA LEU A 217 -7.54 -0.25 12.00
C LEU A 217 -7.56 1.28 11.81
N ALA A 218 -8.30 1.73 10.81
CA ALA A 218 -8.45 3.12 10.44
C ALA A 218 -9.91 3.57 10.55
N ILE A 219 -10.12 4.76 11.10
CA ILE A 219 -11.39 5.46 11.05
C ILE A 219 -11.26 6.70 10.17
N GLY A 220 -12.10 6.81 9.17
CA GLY A 220 -12.11 7.91 8.21
C GLY A 220 -13.34 8.80 8.36
N LYS A 221 -13.22 10.06 7.90
CA LYS A 221 -14.28 11.04 7.83
C LYS A 221 -14.14 11.91 6.59
N SER A 222 -15.20 11.99 5.79
CA SER A 222 -15.31 13.01 4.76
C SER A 222 -15.90 14.27 5.35
N PHE A 223 -15.11 15.35 5.38
CA PHE A 223 -15.53 16.67 5.90
C PHE A 223 -16.29 17.47 4.84
N SER A 224 -16.01 17.20 3.57
CA SER A 224 -16.68 17.75 2.38
C SER A 224 -16.48 16.83 1.20
N GLU A 225 -17.08 17.15 0.04
CA GLU A 225 -16.87 16.42 -1.21
C GLU A 225 -15.39 16.37 -1.66
N LYS A 226 -14.53 17.25 -1.12
CA LYS A 226 -13.11 17.35 -1.50
C LYS A 226 -12.13 17.04 -0.38
N LEU A 227 -12.53 17.21 0.87
CA LEU A 227 -11.63 17.08 2.02
C LEU A 227 -12.03 15.87 2.85
N GLY A 228 -11.14 14.90 2.93
CA GLY A 228 -11.20 13.77 3.86
C GLY A 228 -10.11 13.82 4.91
N GLY A 229 -10.26 13.05 5.95
CA GLY A 229 -9.23 12.81 6.94
C GLY A 229 -9.42 11.47 7.61
N TYR A 230 -8.38 10.96 8.21
CA TYR A 230 -8.40 9.67 8.89
C TYR A 230 -7.53 9.70 10.15
N TYR A 231 -7.73 8.70 10.98
CA TYR A 231 -6.90 8.35 12.11
C TYR A 231 -6.75 6.83 12.16
N GLU A 232 -5.52 6.34 12.35
CA GLU A 232 -5.19 4.93 12.21
C GLU A 232 -4.25 4.46 13.32
N TRP A 233 -4.43 3.20 13.71
CA TRP A 233 -3.46 2.40 14.44
C TRP A 233 -3.01 1.23 13.56
N PHE A 234 -1.70 0.95 13.55
CA PHE A 234 -1.15 -0.25 12.94
C PHE A 234 0.00 -0.83 13.74
N CYS A 235 0.30 -2.11 13.49
CA CYS A 235 1.43 -2.80 14.10
C CYS A 235 2.10 -3.75 13.12
N LEU A 236 3.40 -3.98 13.35
CA LEU A 236 4.23 -4.97 12.67
C LEU A 236 4.68 -5.99 13.72
N ILE A 237 4.44 -7.28 13.43
CA ILE A 237 4.67 -8.39 14.37
C ILE A 237 5.55 -9.43 13.65
N PRO A 238 6.88 -9.37 13.82
CA PRO A 238 7.79 -10.36 13.27
C PRO A 238 7.70 -11.67 14.05
N ASP A 239 7.59 -12.78 13.33
CA ASP A 239 7.62 -14.14 13.88
C ASP A 239 8.80 -14.91 13.32
N GLY A 240 9.72 -15.29 14.21
CA GLY A 240 10.96 -15.97 13.86
C GLY A 240 12.07 -15.05 13.34
N ALA A 241 11.99 -13.75 13.56
CA ALA A 241 13.09 -12.82 13.35
C ALA A 241 14.11 -12.94 14.50
N ASP A 242 15.38 -12.71 14.18
CA ASP A 242 16.45 -12.65 15.16
C ASP A 242 16.64 -11.22 15.72
N SER A 243 16.39 -10.18 14.90
CA SER A 243 16.63 -8.77 15.27
C SER A 243 15.43 -7.85 15.11
N ALA A 244 14.44 -8.18 14.28
CA ALA A 244 13.28 -7.31 14.06
C ALA A 244 12.34 -7.32 15.28
N PRO A 245 12.03 -6.16 15.88
CA PRO A 245 11.13 -6.05 17.03
C PRO A 245 9.66 -5.93 16.62
N VAL A 246 8.77 -6.02 17.62
CA VAL A 246 7.36 -5.67 17.44
C VAL A 246 7.19 -4.16 17.51
N GLU A 247 6.57 -3.58 16.48
CA GLU A 247 6.36 -2.15 16.36
C GLU A 247 4.88 -1.81 16.38
N HIS A 248 4.52 -0.72 17.03
CA HIS A 248 3.16 -0.16 17.08
C HIS A 248 3.19 1.31 16.76
N TYR A 249 2.27 1.73 15.91
CA TYR A 249 2.18 3.12 15.44
C TYR A 249 0.78 3.67 15.56
N MET A 250 0.70 4.98 15.65
CA MET A 250 -0.50 5.75 15.45
C MET A 250 -0.23 6.87 14.48
N ASP A 251 -1.11 7.03 13.48
CA ASP A 251 -0.99 8.11 12.52
C ASP A 251 -2.34 8.70 12.13
N GLY A 252 -2.30 9.76 11.38
CA GLY A 252 -3.47 10.40 10.80
C GLY A 252 -3.06 11.35 9.70
N GLY A 253 -4.03 11.69 8.87
CA GLY A 253 -3.76 12.51 7.71
C GLY A 253 -5.01 13.09 7.09
N PHE A 254 -4.77 13.85 6.03
CA PHE A 254 -5.82 14.48 5.23
C PHE A 254 -5.60 14.18 3.76
N THR A 255 -6.71 14.03 3.05
CA THR A 255 -6.77 13.93 1.59
C THR A 255 -7.53 15.13 1.03
N TYR A 256 -7.05 15.66 -0.10
CA TYR A 256 -7.73 16.76 -0.78
C TYR A 256 -7.85 16.49 -2.27
N LEU A 257 -9.09 16.39 -2.76
CA LEU A 257 -9.41 16.23 -4.17
C LEU A 257 -9.33 17.57 -4.90
N LEU A 258 -8.32 17.74 -5.75
CA LEU A 258 -8.25 18.84 -6.69
C LEU A 258 -9.29 18.67 -7.80
N HIS A 259 -9.40 17.45 -8.32
CA HIS A 259 -10.39 16.97 -9.29
C HIS A 259 -10.75 15.51 -8.95
N ASN A 260 -11.80 14.98 -9.53
CA ASN A 260 -12.18 13.57 -9.33
C ASN A 260 -11.05 12.57 -9.65
N ASN A 261 -10.10 12.98 -10.49
CA ASN A 261 -8.96 12.18 -10.93
C ASN A 261 -7.62 12.61 -10.35
N LEU A 262 -7.60 13.57 -9.40
CA LEU A 262 -6.37 14.10 -8.84
C LEU A 262 -6.54 14.43 -7.36
N GLN A 263 -5.79 13.74 -6.50
CA GLN A 263 -5.80 13.91 -5.05
C GLN A 263 -4.39 14.25 -4.55
N LEU A 264 -4.33 15.12 -3.56
CA LEU A 264 -3.16 15.34 -2.71
C LEU A 264 -3.42 14.74 -1.35
N ASP A 265 -2.36 14.32 -0.67
CA ASP A 265 -2.42 13.84 0.70
C ASP A 265 -1.25 14.33 1.56
N VAL A 266 -1.51 14.34 2.86
CA VAL A 266 -0.50 14.54 3.91
C VAL A 266 -0.79 13.60 5.07
N ARG A 267 0.28 13.08 5.71
CA ARG A 267 0.19 12.25 6.91
C ARG A 267 1.26 12.58 7.92
N ALA A 268 0.99 12.26 9.18
CA ALA A 268 2.01 12.23 10.22
C ALA A 268 1.64 11.18 11.26
N GLY A 269 2.64 10.52 11.81
CA GLY A 269 2.47 9.46 12.80
C GLY A 269 3.64 9.37 13.77
N PHE A 270 3.47 8.57 14.80
CA PHE A 270 4.45 8.34 15.85
C PHE A 270 4.39 6.91 16.37
N GLY A 271 5.53 6.43 16.89
CA GLY A 271 5.63 5.14 17.56
C GLY A 271 4.94 5.13 18.91
N LEU A 272 4.39 3.97 19.28
CA LEU A 272 3.71 3.75 20.55
C LEU A 272 4.54 2.94 21.56
N ASN A 273 5.66 2.37 21.13
CA ASN A 273 6.59 1.64 21.95
C ASN A 273 8.04 2.02 21.60
N GLU A 274 8.98 1.66 22.46
CA GLU A 274 10.40 2.04 22.34
C GLU A 274 11.08 1.46 21.09
N GLU A 275 10.53 0.41 20.52
CA GLU A 275 11.07 -0.27 19.34
C GLU A 275 10.59 0.36 18.02
N SER A 276 9.55 1.18 18.09
CA SER A 276 9.00 1.88 16.92
C SER A 276 9.75 3.18 16.66
N ALA A 277 9.87 3.58 15.41
CA ALA A 277 10.42 4.90 15.09
C ALA A 277 9.65 6.01 15.81
N ASP A 278 10.36 7.06 16.28
CA ASP A 278 9.78 8.14 17.08
C ASP A 278 8.61 8.83 16.35
N TYR A 279 8.84 9.20 15.09
CA TYR A 279 7.80 9.81 14.27
C TYR A 279 8.12 9.73 12.76
N PHE A 280 7.07 9.87 11.98
CA PHE A 280 7.16 10.03 10.54
C PHE A 280 6.19 11.08 10.03
N ALA A 281 6.48 11.64 8.87
CA ALA A 281 5.59 12.54 8.15
C ALA A 281 5.75 12.35 6.65
N GLY A 282 4.66 12.50 5.92
CA GLY A 282 4.67 12.26 4.49
C GLY A 282 3.64 13.09 3.73
N THR A 283 3.79 13.11 2.42
CA THR A 283 2.87 13.75 1.48
C THR A 283 2.83 12.95 0.19
N GLY A 284 1.74 13.04 -0.52
CA GLY A 284 1.59 12.30 -1.77
C GLY A 284 0.61 12.90 -2.74
N LEU A 285 0.58 12.26 -3.89
CA LEU A 285 -0.23 12.61 -5.03
C LEU A 285 -0.79 11.33 -5.65
N ILE A 286 -2.07 11.34 -5.98
CA ILE A 286 -2.73 10.27 -6.74
C ILE A 286 -3.30 10.87 -8.01
N PHE A 287 -3.03 10.19 -9.13
CA PHE A 287 -3.56 10.56 -10.43
C PHE A 287 -4.17 9.35 -11.13
N ARG A 288 -5.42 9.49 -11.63
CA ARG A 288 -6.18 8.46 -12.34
C ARG A 288 -6.51 8.91 -13.77
N TYR A 289 -6.37 8.01 -14.76
CA TYR A 289 -6.63 8.28 -16.19
C TYR A 289 -7.06 7.04 -16.97
#